data_89fcab8d109c0b3d8730081ac0403545
#
_entry.id   89fcab8d109c0b3d8730081ac0403545
#
_cell.length_a   1.000
_cell.length_b   1.000
_cell.length_c   1.000
_cell.angle_alpha   90.00
_cell.angle_beta   90.00
_cell.angle_gamma   90.00
#
_symmetry.space_group_name_H-M   'P 1'
#
loop_
_entity.id
_entity.type
_entity.pdbx_description
1 polymer ?
#
loop_
_entity_poly.entity_id
_entity_poly.type
_entity_poly.pdbx_seq_one_letter_code
_entity_poly.pdbx_strand_id
1 'polypeptide(L)'
;VIEDFGPRQMETGELIIYTSADPVLQIAAHEDVIPLDELYRICEYARSITLERPALLGRIIARPYVGEPGNFTRTSNRRDLAVSPFAPTVLDKLNEAGIDTYAVGKINDIFNGAGINHDMGHNKSNSHGIDNLIKAMTSEDFKHGFSFTNLVDFDALYGHRRDPHGYRDCLHEFDQRLPEIIAAMREDDLLMITADHGNDPTYAGTDHTREYIPFLAYSPSFKGNGLIPVGHFSDISATVAENFGVDKAMIGESFLDKLV
;
A
#
# COMPACT_ATOMS: atom_id res chain seq x y z
N VAL A 1 16.06 -16.54 12.61
CA VAL A 1 16.89 -16.46 11.39
C VAL A 1 18.20 -15.72 11.67
N ILE A 2 18.15 -14.43 12.13
CA ILE A 2 19.39 -13.67 12.38
C ILE A 2 20.17 -14.29 13.52
N GLU A 3 19.55 -14.69 14.63
CA GLU A 3 20.23 -15.39 15.73
C GLU A 3 20.84 -16.73 15.31
N ASP A 4 20.20 -17.44 14.39
CA ASP A 4 20.66 -18.77 13.96
C ASP A 4 21.85 -18.67 12.97
N PHE A 5 21.84 -17.69 12.08
CA PHE A 5 22.80 -17.56 10.99
C PHE A 5 23.78 -16.38 11.12
N GLY A 6 23.48 -15.43 12.03
CA GLY A 6 24.30 -14.24 12.25
C GLY A 6 25.74 -14.55 12.65
N PRO A 7 26.01 -15.49 13.59
CA PRO A 7 27.37 -15.85 13.94
C PRO A 7 28.20 -16.32 12.73
N ARG A 8 27.61 -17.17 11.89
CA ARG A 8 28.27 -17.61 10.64
C ARG A 8 28.46 -16.48 9.64
N GLN A 9 27.46 -15.63 9.49
CA GLN A 9 27.55 -14.47 8.60
C GLN A 9 28.69 -13.53 9.01
N MET A 10 28.85 -13.28 10.31
CA MET A 10 29.95 -12.44 10.83
C MET A 10 31.32 -13.06 10.60
N GLU A 11 31.44 -14.37 10.67
CA GLU A 11 32.71 -15.11 10.45
C GLU A 11 33.09 -15.20 8.97
N THR A 12 32.09 -15.43 8.09
CA THR A 12 32.36 -15.78 6.69
C THR A 12 32.06 -14.65 5.70
N GLY A 13 31.30 -13.65 6.08
CA GLY A 13 30.82 -12.61 5.16
C GLY A 13 29.69 -13.10 4.22
N GLU A 14 29.18 -14.33 4.39
CA GLU A 14 28.07 -14.86 3.60
C GLU A 14 26.77 -14.08 3.90
N LEU A 15 25.91 -13.92 2.88
CA LEU A 15 24.62 -13.26 3.06
C LEU A 15 23.60 -14.23 3.69
N ILE A 16 22.74 -13.72 4.57
CA ILE A 16 21.57 -14.46 5.04
C ILE A 16 20.40 -14.13 4.10
N ILE A 17 20.00 -15.10 3.28
CA ILE A 17 18.90 -14.94 2.32
C ILE A 17 17.73 -15.79 2.79
N TYR A 18 16.53 -15.17 2.92
CA TYR A 18 15.31 -15.85 3.34
C TYR A 18 14.08 -15.19 2.74
N THR A 19 12.97 -15.89 2.79
CA THR A 19 11.67 -15.45 2.30
C THR A 19 10.61 -15.52 3.43
N SER A 20 9.42 -15.05 3.15
CA SER A 20 8.22 -15.16 3.98
C SER A 20 7.05 -15.67 3.12
N ALA A 21 5.84 -15.66 3.66
CA ALA A 21 4.65 -16.06 2.91
C ALA A 21 4.39 -15.15 1.69
N ASP A 22 4.75 -13.89 1.79
CA ASP A 22 4.67 -12.95 0.68
C ASP A 22 5.76 -13.23 -0.38
N PRO A 23 5.56 -12.81 -1.65
CA PRO A 23 6.55 -12.95 -2.72
C PRO A 23 7.71 -11.97 -2.56
N VAL A 24 8.46 -12.09 -1.47
CA VAL A 24 9.56 -11.22 -1.11
C VAL A 24 10.85 -12.03 -0.89
N LEU A 25 11.98 -11.44 -1.24
CA LEU A 25 13.32 -11.92 -0.89
C LEU A 25 13.94 -10.94 0.10
N GLN A 26 14.37 -11.45 1.23
CA GLN A 26 15.02 -10.67 2.27
C GLN A 26 16.50 -11.03 2.32
N ILE A 27 17.37 -10.03 2.30
CA ILE A 27 18.83 -10.19 2.34
C ILE A 27 19.33 -9.47 3.59
N ALA A 28 19.80 -10.23 4.57
CA ALA A 28 20.30 -9.69 5.82
C ALA A 28 21.83 -9.82 5.91
N ALA A 29 22.46 -8.79 6.47
CA ALA A 29 23.87 -8.75 6.76
C ALA A 29 24.15 -7.84 7.96
N HIS A 30 25.22 -8.15 8.72
CA HIS A 30 25.73 -7.31 9.79
C HIS A 30 26.41 -6.08 9.21
N GLU A 31 26.12 -4.89 9.72
CA GLU A 31 26.61 -3.62 9.16
C GLU A 31 28.15 -3.47 9.25
N ASP A 32 28.79 -4.07 10.24
CA ASP A 32 30.25 -4.06 10.39
C ASP A 32 30.96 -5.07 9.46
N VAL A 33 30.24 -6.02 8.88
CA VAL A 33 30.79 -7.06 8.00
C VAL A 33 30.54 -6.72 6.54
N ILE A 34 29.32 -6.31 6.21
CA ILE A 34 28.93 -5.83 4.88
C ILE A 34 28.37 -4.42 5.04
N PRO A 35 29.10 -3.38 4.61
CA PRO A 35 28.64 -2.00 4.67
C PRO A 35 27.29 -1.81 3.96
N LEU A 36 26.50 -0.83 4.42
CA LEU A 36 25.14 -0.58 3.93
C LEU A 36 25.07 -0.35 2.41
N ASP A 37 26.00 0.42 1.86
CA ASP A 37 26.10 0.68 0.43
C ASP A 37 26.31 -0.61 -0.38
N GLU A 38 27.15 -1.51 0.12
CA GLU A 38 27.36 -2.81 -0.51
C GLU A 38 26.11 -3.71 -0.38
N LEU A 39 25.48 -3.75 0.79
CA LEU A 39 24.22 -4.50 0.96
C LEU A 39 23.13 -3.98 0.01
N TYR A 40 23.02 -2.66 -0.14
CA TYR A 40 22.05 -2.06 -1.07
C TYR A 40 22.36 -2.39 -2.52
N ARG A 41 23.65 -2.34 -2.92
CA ARG A 41 24.09 -2.73 -4.26
C ARG A 41 23.76 -4.21 -4.56
N ILE A 42 23.95 -5.09 -3.59
CA ILE A 42 23.57 -6.51 -3.70
C ILE A 42 22.06 -6.66 -3.88
N CYS A 43 21.26 -5.93 -3.12
CA CYS A 43 19.80 -5.93 -3.26
C CYS A 43 19.34 -5.37 -4.61
N GLU A 44 20.00 -4.35 -5.13
CA GLU A 44 19.73 -3.79 -6.47
C GLU A 44 20.08 -4.82 -7.57
N TYR A 45 21.20 -5.54 -7.44
CA TYR A 45 21.52 -6.64 -8.34
C TYR A 45 20.47 -7.76 -8.25
N ALA A 46 20.09 -8.19 -7.04
CA ALA A 46 19.04 -9.18 -6.84
C ALA A 46 17.71 -8.71 -7.48
N ARG A 47 17.37 -7.40 -7.36
CA ARG A 47 16.19 -6.82 -8.01
C ARG A 47 16.28 -6.93 -9.53
N SER A 48 17.43 -6.64 -10.13
CA SER A 48 17.60 -6.64 -11.58
C SER A 48 17.38 -8.02 -12.22
N ILE A 49 17.71 -9.09 -11.51
CA ILE A 49 17.57 -10.48 -12.01
C ILE A 49 16.24 -11.15 -11.61
N THR A 50 15.37 -10.45 -10.89
CA THR A 50 14.07 -10.97 -10.40
C THR A 50 12.87 -10.16 -10.92
N LEU A 51 13.03 -9.48 -12.05
CA LEU A 51 11.97 -8.68 -12.69
C LEU A 51 11.07 -9.50 -13.61
N GLU A 52 11.51 -10.70 -14.03
CA GLU A 52 10.81 -11.51 -15.01
C GLU A 52 10.53 -12.93 -14.47
N ARG A 53 9.52 -13.59 -15.04
CA ARG A 53 9.23 -14.99 -14.73
C ARG A 53 10.36 -15.91 -15.25
N PRO A 54 10.69 -17.00 -14.55
CA PRO A 54 10.00 -17.55 -13.36
C PRO A 54 10.40 -16.91 -12.03
N ALA A 55 11.36 -16.00 -12.00
CA ALA A 55 11.96 -15.44 -10.79
C ALA A 55 11.30 -14.11 -10.35
N LEU A 56 10.12 -13.76 -10.87
CA LEU A 56 9.45 -12.52 -10.51
C LEU A 56 9.11 -12.48 -9.00
N LEU A 57 9.71 -11.53 -8.30
CA LEU A 57 9.46 -11.25 -6.89
C LEU A 57 8.86 -9.86 -6.71
N GLY A 58 7.86 -9.74 -5.86
CA GLY A 58 7.20 -8.47 -5.58
C GLY A 58 8.14 -7.45 -4.93
N ARG A 59 9.03 -7.93 -4.04
CA ARG A 59 9.93 -7.03 -3.29
C ARG A 59 11.26 -7.71 -2.95
N ILE A 60 12.36 -6.96 -3.04
CA ILE A 60 13.66 -7.29 -2.44
C ILE A 60 13.85 -6.38 -1.23
N ILE A 61 14.24 -6.94 -0.08
CA ILE A 61 14.36 -6.19 1.17
C ILE A 61 15.77 -6.33 1.73
N ALA A 62 16.49 -5.22 1.83
CA ALA A 62 17.70 -5.15 2.62
C ALA A 62 17.36 -5.15 4.12
N ARG A 63 17.93 -6.09 4.87
CA ARG A 63 17.71 -6.28 6.31
C ARG A 63 19.01 -6.16 7.10
N PRO A 64 19.59 -4.96 7.19
CA PRO A 64 20.78 -4.77 8.00
C PRO A 64 20.49 -5.00 9.49
N TYR A 65 21.51 -5.49 10.19
CA TYR A 65 21.46 -5.71 11.63
C TYR A 65 22.82 -5.43 12.26
N VAL A 66 22.83 -5.26 13.58
CA VAL A 66 24.02 -5.04 14.42
C VAL A 66 23.94 -5.92 15.66
N GLY A 67 25.01 -5.93 16.48
CA GLY A 67 25.07 -6.64 17.74
C GLY A 67 25.97 -7.87 17.71
N GLU A 68 25.87 -8.70 18.72
CA GLU A 68 26.68 -9.89 18.94
C GLU A 68 25.78 -11.14 19.04
N PRO A 69 26.35 -12.34 18.86
CA PRO A 69 25.59 -13.58 19.02
C PRO A 69 24.79 -13.63 20.34
N GLY A 70 23.47 -13.87 20.20
CA GLY A 70 22.52 -13.86 21.32
C GLY A 70 21.88 -12.49 21.60
N ASN A 71 22.30 -11.42 20.87
CA ASN A 71 21.74 -10.08 21.05
C ASN A 71 21.79 -9.27 19.74
N PHE A 72 21.39 -9.88 18.63
CA PHE A 72 21.30 -9.18 17.35
C PHE A 72 20.06 -8.30 17.27
N THR A 73 20.22 -7.11 16.72
CA THR A 73 19.12 -6.16 16.52
C THR A 73 19.08 -5.66 15.09
N ARG A 74 17.90 -5.71 14.45
CA ARG A 74 17.67 -5.08 13.14
C ARG A 74 17.73 -3.58 13.26
N THR A 75 18.42 -2.94 12.32
CA THR A 75 18.52 -1.48 12.29
C THR A 75 17.36 -0.85 11.49
N SER A 76 17.22 0.45 11.63
CA SER A 76 16.28 1.26 10.83
C SER A 76 16.74 1.46 9.36
N ASN A 77 17.94 1.02 9.01
CA ASN A 77 18.56 1.12 7.68
C ASN A 77 17.98 0.08 6.70
N ARG A 78 16.78 -0.42 6.97
CA ARG A 78 16.03 -1.25 6.04
C ARG A 78 15.74 -0.47 4.76
N ARG A 79 15.93 -1.14 3.60
CA ARG A 79 15.55 -0.60 2.29
C ARG A 79 14.76 -1.63 1.50
N ASP A 80 13.61 -1.24 1.01
CA ASP A 80 12.73 -2.07 0.20
C ASP A 80 12.83 -1.64 -1.27
N LEU A 81 13.07 -2.61 -2.15
CA LEU A 81 13.09 -2.41 -3.60
C LEU A 81 11.84 -3.12 -4.18
N ALA A 82 10.80 -2.36 -4.38
CA ALA A 82 9.55 -2.82 -4.98
C ALA A 82 9.70 -3.00 -6.51
N VAL A 83 8.74 -3.69 -7.11
CA VAL A 83 8.54 -3.69 -8.56
C VAL A 83 7.65 -2.51 -8.91
N SER A 84 8.07 -1.68 -9.86
CA SER A 84 7.17 -0.69 -10.43
C SER A 84 6.06 -1.39 -11.23
N PRO A 85 4.90 -0.76 -11.41
CA PRO A 85 3.89 -1.25 -12.31
C PRO A 85 4.47 -1.57 -13.70
N PHE A 86 4.09 -2.70 -14.28
CA PHE A 86 4.63 -3.16 -15.57
C PHE A 86 4.08 -2.37 -16.78
N ALA A 87 3.09 -1.54 -16.55
CA ALA A 87 2.49 -0.64 -17.55
C ALA A 87 1.95 0.61 -16.84
N PRO A 88 1.73 1.71 -17.58
CA PRO A 88 1.12 2.91 -17.01
C PRO A 88 -0.22 2.62 -16.33
N THR A 89 -0.37 3.12 -15.11
CA THR A 89 -1.58 3.04 -14.31
C THR A 89 -2.45 4.28 -14.50
N VAL A 90 -3.61 4.34 -13.88
CA VAL A 90 -4.43 5.56 -13.86
C VAL A 90 -3.69 6.73 -13.20
N LEU A 91 -2.81 6.46 -12.22
CA LEU A 91 -2.01 7.50 -11.57
C LEU A 91 -1.08 8.20 -12.58
N ASP A 92 -0.44 7.41 -13.47
CA ASP A 92 0.40 7.96 -14.53
C ASP A 92 -0.44 8.80 -15.51
N LYS A 93 -1.66 8.33 -15.85
CA LYS A 93 -2.57 9.04 -16.76
C LYS A 93 -3.07 10.36 -16.20
N LEU A 94 -3.36 10.39 -14.90
CA LEU A 94 -3.70 11.63 -14.20
C LEU A 94 -2.54 12.63 -14.24
N ASN A 95 -1.33 12.17 -13.94
CA ASN A 95 -0.12 12.99 -14.01
C ASN A 95 0.17 13.54 -15.41
N GLU A 96 0.06 12.69 -16.44
CA GLU A 96 0.20 13.11 -17.85
C GLU A 96 -0.79 14.23 -18.22
N ALA A 97 -1.98 14.22 -17.61
CA ALA A 97 -3.01 15.24 -17.78
C ALA A 97 -2.86 16.47 -16.86
N GLY A 98 -1.82 16.52 -16.03
CA GLY A 98 -1.59 17.62 -15.09
C GLY A 98 -2.53 17.60 -13.87
N ILE A 99 -3.07 16.42 -13.52
CA ILE A 99 -3.94 16.21 -12.37
C ILE A 99 -3.08 15.68 -11.23
N ASP A 100 -3.07 16.38 -10.11
CA ASP A 100 -2.26 16.02 -8.94
C ASP A 100 -2.74 14.73 -8.27
N THR A 101 -1.79 13.87 -7.93
CA THR A 101 -2.02 12.61 -7.23
C THR A 101 -1.36 12.61 -5.86
N TYR A 102 -2.14 12.29 -4.84
CA TYR A 102 -1.72 12.27 -3.43
C TYR A 102 -1.73 10.83 -2.91
N ALA A 103 -0.61 10.38 -2.39
CA ALA A 103 -0.48 9.08 -1.73
C ALA A 103 -0.48 9.25 -0.21
N VAL A 104 -1.37 8.53 0.48
CA VAL A 104 -1.43 8.48 1.94
C VAL A 104 -1.19 7.06 2.41
N GLY A 105 -0.25 6.87 3.33
CA GLY A 105 0.13 5.56 3.85
C GLY A 105 1.08 4.80 2.92
N LYS A 106 0.83 3.53 2.63
CA LYS A 106 1.71 2.67 1.82
C LYS A 106 1.58 2.87 0.30
N ILE A 107 0.72 3.74 -0.17
CA ILE A 107 0.43 3.88 -1.61
C ILE A 107 1.68 4.20 -2.42
N ASN A 108 2.49 5.14 -1.94
CA ASN A 108 3.75 5.47 -2.62
C ASN A 108 4.69 4.28 -2.75
N ASP A 109 4.80 3.43 -1.72
CA ASP A 109 5.63 2.23 -1.75
C ASP A 109 5.06 1.15 -2.69
N ILE A 110 3.72 0.99 -2.70
CA ILE A 110 3.04 -0.01 -3.53
C ILE A 110 3.28 0.28 -5.02
N PHE A 111 3.18 1.54 -5.41
CA PHE A 111 3.41 1.98 -6.80
C PHE A 111 4.88 2.32 -7.10
N ASN A 112 5.79 2.17 -6.12
CA ASN A 112 7.20 2.55 -6.24
C ASN A 112 7.40 4.00 -6.74
N GLY A 113 6.53 4.91 -6.27
CA GLY A 113 6.50 6.31 -6.65
C GLY A 113 5.90 6.60 -8.02
N ALA A 114 5.54 5.59 -8.82
CA ALA A 114 5.02 5.80 -10.16
C ALA A 114 3.65 6.50 -10.12
N GLY A 115 3.53 7.61 -10.85
CA GLY A 115 2.32 8.39 -10.94
C GLY A 115 1.93 9.15 -9.66
N ILE A 116 2.83 9.33 -8.70
CA ILE A 116 2.60 10.05 -7.43
C ILE A 116 3.30 11.42 -7.47
N ASN A 117 2.55 12.51 -7.28
CA ASN A 117 3.10 13.87 -7.15
C ASN A 117 3.38 14.23 -5.68
N HIS A 118 2.48 13.83 -4.78
CA HIS A 118 2.53 14.21 -3.38
C HIS A 118 2.46 12.98 -2.48
N ASP A 119 3.56 12.68 -1.78
CA ASP A 119 3.61 11.63 -0.77
C ASP A 119 3.37 12.24 0.63
N MET A 120 2.23 11.89 1.24
CA MET A 120 1.88 12.31 2.60
C MET A 120 2.56 11.48 3.68
N GLY A 121 3.35 10.47 3.27
CA GLY A 121 4.10 9.58 4.15
C GLY A 121 3.31 8.45 4.77
N HIS A 122 4.02 7.61 5.52
CA HIS A 122 3.45 6.45 6.18
C HIS A 122 2.53 6.81 7.35
N ASN A 123 1.46 6.05 7.50
CA ASN A 123 0.53 6.19 8.61
C ASN A 123 1.06 5.47 9.85
N LYS A 124 0.97 6.12 11.02
CA LYS A 124 1.27 5.52 12.33
C LYS A 124 0.10 4.67 12.85
N SER A 125 -1.12 4.98 12.41
CA SER A 125 -2.38 4.30 12.68
C SER A 125 -3.40 4.68 11.61
N ASN A 126 -4.56 4.02 11.58
CA ASN A 126 -5.67 4.43 10.72
C ASN A 126 -6.12 5.86 11.00
N SER A 127 -6.23 6.23 12.27
CA SER A 127 -6.60 7.61 12.67
C SER A 127 -5.63 8.65 12.13
N HIS A 128 -4.31 8.40 12.21
CA HIS A 128 -3.29 9.27 11.60
C HIS A 128 -3.40 9.30 10.06
N GLY A 129 -3.78 8.18 9.44
CA GLY A 129 -4.03 8.13 8.00
C GLY A 129 -5.22 9.01 7.59
N ILE A 130 -6.28 9.02 8.38
CA ILE A 130 -7.44 9.91 8.17
C ILE A 130 -7.03 11.38 8.34
N ASP A 131 -6.22 11.71 9.35
CA ASP A 131 -5.70 13.07 9.52
C ASP A 131 -4.90 13.53 8.30
N ASN A 132 -4.04 12.67 7.76
CA ASN A 132 -3.25 12.95 6.55
C ASN A 132 -4.15 13.11 5.31
N LEU A 133 -5.20 12.30 5.17
CA LEU A 133 -6.19 12.44 4.10
C LEU A 133 -6.90 13.79 4.19
N ILE A 134 -7.44 14.14 5.35
CA ILE A 134 -8.14 15.42 5.57
C ILE A 134 -7.20 16.60 5.31
N LYS A 135 -5.95 16.50 5.76
CA LYS A 135 -4.92 17.50 5.49
C LYS A 135 -4.67 17.66 3.98
N ALA A 136 -4.60 16.56 3.23
CA ALA A 136 -4.47 16.61 1.77
C ALA A 136 -5.69 17.29 1.15
N MET A 137 -6.91 16.84 1.48
CA MET A 137 -8.19 17.36 0.94
C MET A 137 -8.39 18.87 1.22
N THR A 138 -7.92 19.37 2.35
CA THR A 138 -8.07 20.76 2.77
C THR A 138 -6.88 21.65 2.41
N SER A 139 -5.86 21.10 1.75
CA SER A 139 -4.70 21.86 1.26
C SER A 139 -5.14 22.85 0.17
N GLU A 140 -4.54 24.05 0.17
CA GLU A 140 -4.76 25.04 -0.89
C GLU A 140 -4.32 24.55 -2.27
N ASP A 141 -3.40 23.58 -2.33
CA ASP A 141 -2.87 22.99 -3.56
C ASP A 141 -3.80 21.91 -4.12
N PHE A 142 -4.66 21.27 -3.28
CA PHE A 142 -5.60 20.24 -3.70
C PHE A 142 -6.86 20.85 -4.32
N LYS A 143 -6.74 21.40 -5.51
CA LYS A 143 -7.88 22.04 -6.23
C LYS A 143 -8.63 21.07 -7.13
N HIS A 144 -7.90 20.23 -7.84
CA HIS A 144 -8.41 19.24 -8.75
C HIS A 144 -7.40 18.09 -8.77
N GLY A 145 -7.68 17.03 -8.04
CA GLY A 145 -6.69 15.97 -7.83
C GLY A 145 -7.32 14.67 -7.35
N PHE A 146 -6.49 13.65 -7.26
CA PHE A 146 -6.85 12.32 -6.79
C PHE A 146 -6.04 11.96 -5.54
N SER A 147 -6.71 11.67 -4.44
CA SER A 147 -6.07 11.14 -3.23
C SER A 147 -6.31 9.64 -3.09
N PHE A 148 -5.23 8.88 -3.00
CA PHE A 148 -5.30 7.44 -2.74
C PHE A 148 -4.76 7.16 -1.34
N THR A 149 -5.61 6.63 -0.47
CA THR A 149 -5.31 6.42 0.94
C THR A 149 -5.37 4.95 1.29
N ASN A 150 -4.34 4.44 1.96
CA ASN A 150 -4.31 3.08 2.51
C ASN A 150 -4.31 3.14 4.05
N LEU A 151 -5.31 2.49 4.68
CA LEU A 151 -5.43 2.34 6.13
C LEU A 151 -5.07 0.89 6.50
N VAL A 152 -4.03 0.69 7.28
CA VAL A 152 -3.34 -0.61 7.42
C VAL A 152 -3.67 -1.40 8.69
N ASP A 153 -4.30 -0.79 9.69
CA ASP A 153 -4.48 -1.41 11.01
C ASP A 153 -5.43 -2.61 10.96
N PHE A 154 -6.44 -2.57 10.08
CA PHE A 154 -7.37 -3.67 9.83
C PHE A 154 -6.63 -4.97 9.56
N ASP A 155 -5.68 -4.93 8.65
CA ASP A 155 -4.87 -6.06 8.24
C ASP A 155 -3.75 -6.35 9.25
N ALA A 156 -2.88 -5.37 9.49
CA ALA A 156 -1.62 -5.57 10.20
C ALA A 156 -1.80 -5.83 11.71
N LEU A 157 -2.78 -5.20 12.36
CA LEU A 157 -2.98 -5.33 13.80
C LEU A 157 -4.02 -6.39 14.15
N TYR A 158 -5.06 -6.57 13.32
CA TYR A 158 -6.22 -7.36 13.69
C TYR A 158 -6.48 -8.55 12.76
N GLY A 159 -6.36 -8.37 11.45
CA GLY A 159 -6.60 -9.41 10.46
C GLY A 159 -5.61 -10.56 10.60
N HIS A 160 -4.32 -10.33 10.41
CA HIS A 160 -3.26 -11.32 10.56
C HIS A 160 -3.14 -11.90 11.97
N ARG A 161 -3.57 -11.16 12.98
CA ARG A 161 -3.52 -11.59 14.39
C ARG A 161 -4.76 -12.33 14.85
N ARG A 162 -5.75 -12.46 13.97
CA ARG A 162 -7.02 -13.14 14.25
C ARG A 162 -7.71 -12.57 15.48
N ASP A 163 -7.77 -11.24 15.57
CA ASP A 163 -8.47 -10.51 16.60
C ASP A 163 -9.76 -9.88 16.08
N PRO A 164 -10.90 -10.60 16.11
CA PRO A 164 -12.18 -10.09 15.60
C PRO A 164 -12.73 -8.94 16.44
N HIS A 165 -12.35 -8.86 17.72
CA HIS A 165 -12.78 -7.75 18.59
C HIS A 165 -12.03 -6.46 18.23
N GLY A 166 -10.73 -6.53 18.10
CA GLY A 166 -9.92 -5.40 17.64
C GLY A 166 -10.30 -4.96 16.21
N TYR A 167 -10.61 -5.90 15.32
CA TYR A 167 -11.07 -5.59 13.97
C TYR A 167 -12.41 -4.82 13.98
N ARG A 168 -13.39 -5.28 14.79
CA ARG A 168 -14.65 -4.57 15.02
C ARG A 168 -14.42 -3.16 15.56
N ASP A 169 -13.56 -3.02 16.56
CA ASP A 169 -13.29 -1.72 17.20
C ASP A 169 -12.60 -0.77 16.22
N CYS A 170 -11.74 -1.29 15.37
CA CYS A 170 -11.08 -0.55 14.28
C CYS A 170 -12.10 -0.07 13.23
N LEU A 171 -13.09 -0.89 12.85
CA LEU A 171 -14.19 -0.49 11.97
C LEU A 171 -15.04 0.61 12.62
N HIS A 172 -15.33 0.47 13.91
CA HIS A 172 -16.10 1.46 14.66
C HIS A 172 -15.36 2.80 14.77
N GLU A 173 -14.05 2.79 14.99
CA GLU A 173 -13.20 3.99 14.97
C GLU A 173 -13.27 4.68 13.60
N PHE A 174 -13.14 3.93 12.51
CA PHE A 174 -13.26 4.48 11.16
C PHE A 174 -14.64 5.10 10.92
N ASP A 175 -15.72 4.41 11.31
CA ASP A 175 -17.08 4.89 11.18
C ASP A 175 -17.32 6.21 11.95
N GLN A 176 -16.75 6.33 13.16
CA GLN A 176 -16.80 7.57 13.94
C GLN A 176 -16.05 8.73 13.29
N ARG A 177 -14.98 8.45 12.53
CA ARG A 177 -14.15 9.44 11.82
C ARG A 177 -14.68 9.78 10.42
N LEU A 178 -15.52 8.91 9.83
CA LEU A 178 -16.07 9.11 8.48
C LEU A 178 -16.81 10.47 8.31
N PRO A 179 -17.60 10.97 9.28
CA PRO A 179 -18.19 12.29 9.19
C PRO A 179 -17.17 13.43 9.03
N GLU A 180 -15.96 13.31 9.55
CA GLU A 180 -14.90 14.32 9.39
C GLU A 180 -14.40 14.35 7.94
N ILE A 181 -14.25 13.18 7.31
CA ILE A 181 -13.89 13.08 5.89
C ILE A 181 -14.98 13.71 5.04
N ILE A 182 -16.25 13.35 5.30
CA ILE A 182 -17.42 13.89 4.58
C ILE A 182 -17.52 15.42 4.75
N ALA A 183 -17.25 15.95 5.94
CA ALA A 183 -17.28 17.39 6.20
C ALA A 183 -16.14 18.16 5.49
N ALA A 184 -15.05 17.48 5.14
CA ALA A 184 -13.94 18.06 4.38
C ALA A 184 -14.17 18.01 2.87
N MET A 185 -15.17 17.28 2.38
CA MET A 185 -15.50 17.16 0.95
C MET A 185 -16.13 18.45 0.41
N ARG A 186 -15.87 18.73 -0.84
CA ARG A 186 -16.55 19.71 -1.67
C ARG A 186 -17.77 19.08 -2.33
N GLU A 187 -18.64 19.90 -2.88
CA GLU A 187 -19.93 19.43 -3.48
C GLU A 187 -19.72 18.43 -4.63
N ASP A 188 -18.64 18.57 -5.39
CA ASP A 188 -18.30 17.75 -6.55
C ASP A 188 -17.25 16.67 -6.26
N ASP A 189 -16.83 16.49 -5.01
CA ASP A 189 -15.88 15.44 -4.65
C ASP A 189 -16.59 14.06 -4.65
N LEU A 190 -15.87 13.05 -5.12
CA LEU A 190 -16.29 11.65 -5.09
C LEU A 190 -15.41 10.85 -4.12
N LEU A 191 -16.02 10.31 -3.07
CA LEU A 191 -15.38 9.38 -2.13
C LEU A 191 -15.69 7.94 -2.54
N MET A 192 -14.66 7.13 -2.68
CA MET A 192 -14.77 5.67 -2.84
C MET A 192 -14.06 4.98 -1.68
N ILE A 193 -14.74 4.02 -1.05
CA ILE A 193 -14.20 3.21 0.06
C ILE A 193 -14.25 1.75 -0.36
N THR A 194 -13.12 1.08 -0.28
CA THR A 194 -13.00 -0.34 -0.63
C THR A 194 -11.89 -1.00 0.20
N ALA A 195 -11.60 -2.27 -0.07
CA ALA A 195 -10.44 -2.98 0.45
C ALA A 195 -9.61 -3.56 -0.72
N ASP A 196 -8.33 -3.81 -0.48
CA ASP A 196 -7.41 -4.43 -1.44
C ASP A 196 -7.50 -5.96 -1.45
N HIS A 197 -7.94 -6.56 -0.34
CA HIS A 197 -8.19 -8.00 -0.18
C HIS A 197 -9.08 -8.27 1.03
N GLY A 198 -9.51 -9.53 1.18
CA GLY A 198 -10.13 -10.03 2.40
C GLY A 198 -9.08 -10.39 3.46
N ASN A 199 -9.43 -10.23 4.70
CA ASN A 199 -8.68 -10.77 5.84
C ASN A 199 -9.63 -11.03 7.01
N ASP A 200 -10.35 -12.16 6.94
CA ASP A 200 -11.31 -12.56 7.97
C ASP A 200 -10.58 -12.92 9.28
N PRO A 201 -10.75 -12.13 10.34
CA PRO A 201 -10.07 -12.37 11.61
C PRO A 201 -10.59 -13.61 12.36
N THR A 202 -11.63 -14.28 11.85
CA THR A 202 -12.18 -15.52 12.42
C THR A 202 -11.70 -16.77 11.70
N TYR A 203 -11.04 -16.63 10.55
CA TYR A 203 -10.55 -17.74 9.76
C TYR A 203 -9.28 -18.37 10.35
N ALA A 204 -9.03 -19.64 10.05
CA ALA A 204 -7.82 -20.33 10.51
C ALA A 204 -6.55 -19.85 9.77
N GLY A 205 -5.40 -19.86 10.47
CA GLY A 205 -4.12 -19.42 9.91
C GLY A 205 -3.92 -17.90 10.03
N THR A 206 -2.89 -17.39 9.37
CA THR A 206 -2.49 -15.98 9.44
C THR A 206 -2.47 -15.27 8.09
N ASP A 207 -2.80 -15.98 7.01
CA ASP A 207 -2.78 -15.42 5.66
C ASP A 207 -4.08 -14.65 5.36
N HIS A 208 -4.06 -13.87 4.30
CA HIS A 208 -5.25 -13.21 3.78
C HIS A 208 -6.32 -14.24 3.39
N THR A 209 -7.57 -13.84 3.46
CA THR A 209 -8.70 -14.68 3.11
C THR A 209 -9.39 -14.19 1.84
N ARG A 210 -10.25 -15.02 1.25
CA ARG A 210 -10.80 -14.77 -0.08
C ARG A 210 -12.30 -14.50 -0.01
N GLU A 211 -12.64 -13.27 0.33
CA GLU A 211 -14.02 -12.77 0.31
C GLU A 211 -14.21 -11.72 -0.79
N TYR A 212 -15.48 -11.46 -1.11
CA TYR A 212 -15.81 -10.22 -1.82
C TYR A 212 -15.53 -9.04 -0.91
N ILE A 213 -14.77 -8.07 -1.40
CA ILE A 213 -14.50 -6.83 -0.69
C ILE A 213 -15.70 -5.87 -0.79
N PRO A 214 -15.91 -5.01 0.22
CA PRO A 214 -16.90 -3.97 0.12
C PRO A 214 -16.51 -2.92 -0.93
N PHE A 215 -17.52 -2.30 -1.53
CA PHE A 215 -17.35 -1.08 -2.30
C PHE A 215 -18.47 -0.11 -1.94
N LEU A 216 -18.11 1.10 -1.52
CA LEU A 216 -19.01 2.19 -1.20
C LEU A 216 -18.59 3.44 -1.97
N ALA A 217 -19.55 4.15 -2.54
CA ALA A 217 -19.30 5.43 -3.18
C ALA A 217 -20.26 6.49 -2.61
N TYR A 218 -19.74 7.69 -2.41
CA TYR A 218 -20.48 8.81 -1.89
C TYR A 218 -20.00 10.13 -2.52
N SER A 219 -20.94 11.00 -2.83
CA SER A 219 -20.69 12.40 -3.15
C SER A 219 -21.80 13.26 -2.53
N PRO A 220 -21.50 14.46 -2.06
CA PRO A 220 -22.55 15.42 -1.66
C PRO A 220 -23.54 15.75 -2.78
N SER A 221 -23.12 15.62 -4.04
CA SER A 221 -23.97 15.88 -5.22
C SER A 221 -24.93 14.75 -5.57
N PHE A 222 -24.79 13.55 -4.99
CA PHE A 222 -25.67 12.42 -5.29
C PHE A 222 -27.12 12.70 -4.88
N LYS A 223 -28.06 12.38 -5.77
CA LYS A 223 -29.50 12.62 -5.57
C LYS A 223 -30.28 11.37 -5.16
N GLY A 224 -29.58 10.24 -5.09
CA GLY A 224 -30.20 8.96 -4.80
C GLY A 224 -29.21 7.97 -4.18
N ASN A 225 -29.66 6.72 -4.11
CA ASN A 225 -28.84 5.58 -3.77
C ASN A 225 -29.05 4.47 -4.80
N GLY A 226 -28.09 3.60 -4.95
CA GLY A 226 -28.15 2.50 -5.91
C GLY A 226 -27.21 1.37 -5.52
N LEU A 227 -27.26 0.31 -6.29
CA LEU A 227 -26.36 -0.83 -6.17
C LEU A 227 -25.43 -0.87 -7.38
N ILE A 228 -24.15 -0.94 -7.12
CA ILE A 228 -23.14 -1.20 -8.16
C ILE A 228 -22.99 -2.73 -8.26
N PRO A 229 -23.09 -3.31 -9.47
CA PRO A 229 -22.86 -4.74 -9.65
C PRO A 229 -21.44 -5.15 -9.19
N VAL A 230 -21.31 -6.43 -8.86
CA VAL A 230 -19.98 -7.01 -8.60
C VAL A 230 -19.08 -6.77 -9.81
N GLY A 231 -17.90 -6.21 -9.58
CA GLY A 231 -16.93 -5.86 -10.59
C GLY A 231 -15.52 -6.32 -10.24
N HIS A 232 -14.56 -5.71 -10.86
CA HIS A 232 -13.13 -5.96 -10.69
C HIS A 232 -12.42 -4.73 -10.14
N PHE A 233 -11.25 -4.88 -9.54
CA PHE A 233 -10.42 -3.75 -9.09
C PHE A 233 -10.13 -2.74 -10.20
N SER A 234 -9.91 -3.24 -11.42
CA SER A 234 -9.67 -2.42 -12.60
C SER A 234 -10.82 -1.47 -12.95
N ASP A 235 -12.05 -1.78 -12.51
CA ASP A 235 -13.23 -0.95 -12.78
C ASP A 235 -13.18 0.35 -11.98
N ILE A 236 -12.58 0.32 -10.78
CA ILE A 236 -12.30 1.53 -9.98
C ILE A 236 -11.34 2.44 -10.76
N SER A 237 -10.26 1.87 -11.30
CA SER A 237 -9.29 2.60 -12.13
C SER A 237 -9.94 3.22 -13.37
N ALA A 238 -10.79 2.45 -14.07
CA ALA A 238 -11.52 2.94 -15.26
C ALA A 238 -12.52 4.05 -14.88
N THR A 239 -13.18 3.95 -13.72
CA THR A 239 -14.10 4.96 -13.22
C THR A 239 -13.38 6.25 -12.84
N VAL A 240 -12.21 6.15 -12.20
CA VAL A 240 -11.35 7.31 -11.92
C VAL A 240 -10.91 7.98 -13.21
N ALA A 241 -10.46 7.21 -14.21
CA ALA A 241 -10.05 7.75 -15.49
C ALA A 241 -11.19 8.51 -16.21
N GLU A 242 -12.39 7.93 -16.24
CA GLU A 242 -13.57 8.59 -16.83
C GLU A 242 -13.97 9.85 -16.06
N ASN A 243 -13.96 9.81 -14.73
CA ASN A 243 -14.30 10.97 -13.89
C ASN A 243 -13.38 12.18 -14.16
N PHE A 244 -12.12 11.94 -14.44
CA PHE A 244 -11.14 12.99 -14.77
C PHE A 244 -11.00 13.24 -16.27
N GLY A 245 -11.72 12.52 -17.13
CA GLY A 245 -11.65 12.68 -18.59
C GLY A 245 -10.30 12.28 -19.19
N VAL A 246 -9.59 11.35 -18.56
CA VAL A 246 -8.31 10.82 -19.06
C VAL A 246 -8.51 9.42 -19.65
N ASP A 247 -7.54 8.99 -20.46
CA ASP A 247 -7.56 7.64 -21.02
C ASP A 247 -7.46 6.60 -19.91
N LYS A 248 -8.31 5.58 -19.97
CA LYS A 248 -8.23 4.45 -19.04
C LYS A 248 -6.90 3.70 -19.19
N ALA A 249 -6.46 3.08 -18.10
CA ALA A 249 -5.35 2.15 -18.14
C ALA A 249 -5.71 0.90 -18.99
N MET A 250 -4.95 -0.20 -18.86
CA MET A 250 -5.04 -1.35 -19.78
C MET A 250 -6.41 -2.03 -19.80
N ILE A 251 -7.08 -2.16 -18.65
CA ILE A 251 -8.33 -2.95 -18.46
C ILE A 251 -9.29 -2.22 -17.53
N GLY A 252 -10.51 -2.69 -17.44
CA GLY A 252 -11.57 -2.21 -16.57
C GLY A 252 -12.72 -1.58 -17.32
N GLU A 253 -13.90 -1.61 -16.72
CA GLU A 253 -15.13 -0.97 -17.19
C GLU A 253 -15.57 0.04 -16.14
N SER A 254 -15.76 1.28 -16.55
CA SER A 254 -16.25 2.33 -15.65
C SER A 254 -17.69 2.08 -15.23
N PHE A 255 -18.00 2.43 -14.02
CA PHE A 255 -19.35 2.47 -13.47
C PHE A 255 -19.77 3.90 -13.07
N LEU A 256 -19.10 4.92 -13.61
CA LEU A 256 -19.35 6.33 -13.27
C LEU A 256 -20.81 6.71 -13.56
N ASP A 257 -21.38 6.21 -14.66
CA ASP A 257 -22.78 6.42 -15.07
C ASP A 257 -23.82 5.84 -14.07
N LYS A 258 -23.40 4.97 -13.17
CA LYS A 258 -24.21 4.37 -12.10
C LYS A 258 -24.12 5.11 -10.77
N LEU A 259 -23.22 6.08 -10.68
CA LEU A 259 -23.02 6.95 -9.51
C LEU A 259 -23.89 8.20 -9.69
N VAL A 260 -25.04 8.25 -9.03
CA VAL A 260 -26.04 9.34 -9.20
C VAL A 260 -26.59 9.85 -7.88
#